data_e95fc9c02d6669406d99849842adf304
#
_entry.id   e95fc9c02d6669406d99849842adf304
#
_cell.length_a   1.000
_cell.length_b   1.000
_cell.length_c   1.000
_cell.angle_alpha   90.00
_cell.angle_beta   90.00
_cell.angle_gamma   90.00
#
_symmetry.space_group_name_H-M   'P 1'
#
loop_
_entity.id
_entity.type
_entity.pdbx_description
1 polymer ?
#
loop_
_entity_poly.entity_id
_entity_poly.type
_entity_poly.pdbx_seq_one_letter_code
_entity_poly.pdbx_strand_id
1 'polypeptide(L)'
;MNKYELMVIVDAQKSQPEKEDLYKQTTDAVTKVGGKVINAQVWLDKHKLAFSIKKKNEGTYYLVNFESETSFLAKIKELLRLNEEVLRYLIIKNN
;
A
#
# COMPACT_ATOMS: atom_id res chain seq x y z
N MET A 1 4.98 -1.74 -20.36
CA MET A 1 4.49 -1.73 -18.97
C MET A 1 3.77 -0.44 -18.66
N ASN A 2 2.76 -0.50 -17.83
CA ASN A 2 2.01 0.68 -17.42
C ASN A 2 2.51 1.18 -16.08
N LYS A 3 2.29 2.48 -15.81
CA LYS A 3 2.65 3.09 -14.54
C LYS A 3 1.43 3.18 -13.64
N TYR A 4 1.61 2.83 -12.38
CA TYR A 4 0.54 2.80 -11.38
C TYR A 4 1.00 3.45 -10.09
N GLU A 5 0.02 3.90 -9.32
CA GLU A 5 0.22 4.38 -7.97
C GLU A 5 -0.60 3.51 -7.03
N LEU A 6 0.07 2.94 -6.03
CA LEU A 6 -0.58 2.15 -5.00
C LEU A 6 -0.58 2.95 -3.71
N MET A 7 -1.75 3.12 -3.12
CA MET A 7 -1.88 3.72 -1.79
C MET A 7 -2.32 2.64 -0.82
N VAL A 8 -1.63 2.52 0.29
CA VAL A 8 -2.06 1.64 1.39
C VAL A 8 -2.24 2.47 2.64
N ILE A 9 -3.21 2.07 3.46
CA ILE A 9 -3.48 2.69 4.76
C ILE A 9 -3.21 1.64 5.82
N VAL A 10 -2.33 1.98 6.77
CA VAL A 10 -2.01 1.13 7.90
C VAL A 10 -2.37 1.85 9.21
N ASP A 11 -2.48 1.11 10.30
CA ASP A 11 -2.83 1.66 11.61
C ASP A 11 -1.77 2.66 12.06
N ALA A 12 -2.18 3.92 12.29
CA ALA A 12 -1.27 4.98 12.72
C ALA A 12 -0.67 4.73 14.10
N GLN A 13 -1.30 3.89 14.90
CA GLN A 13 -0.85 3.61 16.27
C GLN A 13 0.25 2.55 16.33
N LYS A 14 0.56 1.89 15.21
CA LYS A 14 1.67 0.93 15.18
C LYS A 14 2.99 1.65 15.41
N SER A 15 3.96 0.92 15.98
CA SER A 15 5.31 1.44 16.17
C SER A 15 5.97 1.71 14.80
N GLN A 16 6.99 2.56 14.78
CA GLN A 16 7.69 2.85 13.53
C GLN A 16 8.30 1.59 12.89
N PRO A 17 8.96 0.68 13.65
CA PRO A 17 9.45 -0.56 13.06
C PRO A 17 8.35 -1.42 12.44
N GLU A 18 7.18 -1.48 13.06
CA GLU A 18 6.04 -2.24 12.53
C GLU A 18 5.53 -1.62 11.23
N LYS A 19 5.46 -0.28 11.16
CA LYS A 19 5.05 0.41 9.94
C LYS A 19 6.03 0.17 8.81
N GLU A 20 7.33 0.25 9.10
CA GLU A 20 8.38 0.01 8.09
C GLU A 20 8.33 -1.40 7.55
N ASP A 21 8.04 -2.38 8.41
CA ASP A 21 7.88 -3.76 7.98
C ASP A 21 6.69 -3.90 7.02
N LEU A 22 5.57 -3.22 7.31
CA LEU A 22 4.40 -3.22 6.43
C LEU A 22 4.68 -2.52 5.10
N TYR A 23 5.47 -1.44 5.10
CA TYR A 23 5.88 -0.77 3.87
C TYR A 23 6.71 -1.71 3.01
N LYS A 24 7.63 -2.43 3.63
CA LYS A 24 8.42 -3.42 2.92
C LYS A 24 7.54 -4.53 2.33
N GLN A 25 6.59 -5.04 3.10
CA GLN A 25 5.66 -6.06 2.62
C GLN A 25 4.87 -5.55 1.41
N THR A 26 4.49 -4.27 1.42
CA THR A 26 3.76 -3.64 0.32
C THR A 26 4.61 -3.58 -0.95
N THR A 27 5.84 -3.10 -0.84
CA THR A 27 6.75 -3.03 -2.00
C THR A 27 7.13 -4.43 -2.47
N ASP A 28 7.32 -5.37 -1.55
CA ASP A 28 7.62 -6.76 -1.89
C ASP A 28 6.46 -7.42 -2.66
N ALA A 29 5.22 -7.08 -2.34
CA ALA A 29 4.07 -7.59 -3.07
C ALA A 29 4.13 -7.20 -4.55
N VAL A 30 4.60 -5.98 -4.84
CA VAL A 30 4.77 -5.50 -6.22
C VAL A 30 5.92 -6.23 -6.91
N THR A 31 7.09 -6.29 -6.28
CA THR A 31 8.28 -6.88 -6.89
C THR A 31 8.15 -8.39 -7.05
N LYS A 32 7.49 -9.05 -6.12
CA LYS A 32 7.31 -10.51 -6.13
C LYS A 32 6.54 -11.00 -7.34
N VAL A 33 5.62 -10.20 -7.87
CA VAL A 33 4.84 -10.57 -9.05
C VAL A 33 5.45 -10.03 -10.35
N GLY A 34 6.62 -9.42 -10.29
CA GLY A 34 7.32 -8.92 -11.47
C GLY A 34 7.17 -7.43 -11.74
N GLY A 35 6.54 -6.68 -10.86
CA GLY A 35 6.46 -5.23 -10.98
C GLY A 35 7.77 -4.57 -10.57
N LYS A 36 7.93 -3.32 -10.96
CA LYS A 36 9.11 -2.53 -10.62
C LYS A 36 8.71 -1.31 -9.81
N VAL A 37 9.20 -1.23 -8.57
CA VAL A 37 8.97 -0.06 -7.72
C VAL A 37 9.87 1.08 -8.19
N ILE A 38 9.26 2.23 -8.49
CA ILE A 38 9.98 3.43 -8.90
C ILE A 38 10.36 4.23 -7.67
N ASN A 39 9.39 4.52 -6.80
CA ASN A 39 9.64 5.14 -5.50
C ASN A 39 8.49 4.79 -4.55
N ALA A 40 8.75 5.00 -3.27
CA ALA A 40 7.77 4.74 -2.22
C ALA A 40 8.02 5.70 -1.06
N GLN A 41 6.95 6.23 -0.48
CA GLN A 41 7.08 7.21 0.61
C GLN A 41 5.79 7.29 1.43
N VAL A 42 5.94 7.74 2.68
CA VAL A 42 4.77 8.11 3.50
C VAL A 42 4.19 9.39 2.93
N TRP A 43 2.89 9.38 2.67
CA TRP A 43 2.19 10.56 2.17
C TRP A 43 1.55 11.35 3.32
N LEU A 44 0.77 10.66 4.16
CA LEU A 44 0.11 11.27 5.32
C LEU A 44 0.36 10.37 6.52
N ASP A 45 0.88 10.95 7.60
CA ASP A 45 1.09 10.20 8.84
C ASP A 45 0.02 10.58 9.85
N LYS A 46 -0.53 9.58 10.56
CA LYS A 46 -1.53 9.76 11.60
C LYS A 46 -2.70 10.64 11.15
N HIS A 47 -3.17 10.40 9.93
CA HIS A 47 -4.28 11.15 9.37
C HIS A 47 -5.61 10.60 9.90
N LYS A 48 -6.49 11.51 10.33
CA LYS A 48 -7.82 11.12 10.81
C LYS A 48 -8.65 10.60 9.65
N LEU A 49 -9.22 9.40 9.82
CA LEU A 49 -10.08 8.80 8.80
C LEU A 49 -11.49 9.37 8.91
N ALA A 50 -12.13 9.62 7.76
CA ALA A 50 -13.51 10.09 7.71
C ALA A 50 -14.46 9.07 8.36
N PHE A 51 -14.15 7.78 8.19
CA PHE A 51 -14.88 6.69 8.82
C PHE A 51 -13.86 5.75 9.44
N SER A 52 -14.18 5.15 10.59
CA SER A 52 -13.29 4.17 11.16
C SER A 52 -13.19 2.95 10.23
N ILE A 53 -11.99 2.41 10.08
CA ILE A 53 -11.72 1.20 9.31
C ILE A 53 -11.18 0.17 10.28
N LYS A 54 -11.85 -0.99 10.39
CA LYS A 54 -11.49 -2.04 11.35
C LYS A 54 -11.33 -1.46 12.76
N LYS A 55 -12.22 -0.53 13.15
CA LYS A 55 -12.23 0.15 14.45
C LYS A 55 -11.03 1.09 14.67
N LYS A 56 -10.33 1.47 13.62
CA LYS A 56 -9.23 2.43 13.69
C LYS A 56 -9.68 3.78 13.18
N ASN A 57 -9.35 4.84 13.90
CA ASN A 57 -9.77 6.22 13.59
C ASN A 57 -8.71 7.02 12.86
N GLU A 58 -7.46 6.59 12.91
CA GLU A 58 -6.34 7.26 12.25
C GLU A 58 -5.55 6.27 11.42
N GLY A 59 -5.07 6.72 10.29
CA GLY A 59 -4.27 5.89 9.40
C GLY A 59 -3.03 6.60 8.92
N THR A 60 -2.01 5.83 8.62
CA THR A 60 -0.81 6.30 7.93
C THR A 60 -0.93 5.86 6.48
N TYR A 61 -0.83 6.82 5.57
CA TYR A 61 -0.97 6.61 4.13
C TYR A 61 0.42 6.47 3.50
N TYR A 62 0.64 5.36 2.84
CA TYR A 62 1.90 5.07 2.16
C TYR A 62 1.66 4.94 0.67
N LEU A 63 2.45 5.65 -0.13
CA LEU A 63 2.33 5.64 -1.59
C LEU A 63 3.50 4.89 -2.21
N VAL A 64 3.18 4.04 -3.18
CA VAL A 64 4.17 3.32 -3.98
C VAL A 64 3.89 3.60 -5.44
N ASN A 65 4.86 4.20 -6.14
CA ASN A 65 4.78 4.35 -7.59
C ASN A 65 5.54 3.19 -8.22
N PHE A 66 4.88 2.50 -9.14
CA PHE A 66 5.48 1.31 -9.73
C PHE A 66 5.07 1.13 -11.19
N GLU A 67 5.84 0.32 -11.90
CA GLU A 67 5.52 -0.10 -13.26
C GLU A 67 5.19 -1.59 -13.25
N SER A 68 4.19 -1.98 -14.02
CA SER A 68 3.76 -3.37 -14.06
C SER A 68 2.95 -3.66 -15.32
N GLU A 69 2.92 -4.92 -15.71
CA GLU A 69 1.93 -5.39 -16.67
C GLU A 69 0.56 -5.37 -16.02
N THR A 70 -0.47 -5.02 -16.79
CA THR A 70 -1.84 -4.98 -16.28
C THR A 70 -2.26 -6.33 -15.69
N SER A 71 -1.81 -7.42 -16.31
CA SER A 71 -2.15 -8.77 -15.86
C SER A 71 -1.62 -9.11 -14.45
N PHE A 72 -0.62 -8.36 -13.95
CA PHE A 72 -0.07 -8.61 -12.62
C PHE A 72 -0.88 -7.97 -11.49
N LEU A 73 -1.75 -7.01 -11.82
CA LEU A 73 -2.50 -6.25 -10.80
C LEU A 73 -3.40 -7.13 -9.94
N ALA A 74 -4.02 -8.14 -10.53
CA ALA A 74 -4.91 -9.04 -9.79
C ALA A 74 -4.14 -9.76 -8.68
N LYS A 75 -2.90 -10.18 -8.95
CA LYS A 75 -2.08 -10.88 -7.97
C LYS A 75 -1.59 -9.93 -6.88
N ILE A 76 -1.22 -8.70 -7.26
CA ILE A 76 -0.83 -7.68 -6.27
C ILE A 76 -1.99 -7.40 -5.33
N LYS A 77 -3.20 -7.20 -5.87
CA LYS A 77 -4.40 -6.95 -5.07
C LYS A 77 -4.69 -8.11 -4.12
N GLU A 78 -4.53 -9.35 -4.59
CA GLU A 78 -4.74 -10.52 -3.77
C GLU A 78 -3.78 -10.55 -2.57
N LEU A 79 -2.48 -10.28 -2.80
CA LEU A 79 -1.50 -10.26 -1.74
C LEU A 79 -1.80 -9.17 -0.70
N LEU A 80 -2.24 -7.98 -1.16
CA LEU A 80 -2.61 -6.90 -0.25
C LEU A 80 -3.87 -7.24 0.54
N ARG A 81 -4.85 -7.84 -0.11
CA ARG A 81 -6.11 -8.24 0.53
C ARG A 81 -5.88 -9.29 1.62
N LEU A 82 -4.91 -10.18 1.42
CA LEU A 82 -4.58 -11.22 2.39
C LEU A 82 -3.79 -10.69 3.58
N ASN A 83 -3.23 -9.49 3.47
CA ASN A 83 -2.48 -8.88 4.57
C ASN A 83 -3.45 -8.14 5.50
N GLU A 84 -3.77 -8.76 6.63
CA GLU A 84 -4.74 -8.20 7.58
C GLU A 84 -4.28 -6.90 8.23
N GLU A 85 -2.98 -6.59 8.18
CA GLU A 85 -2.42 -5.37 8.74
C GLU A 85 -2.62 -4.16 7.81
N VAL A 86 -2.98 -4.40 6.55
CA VAL A 86 -3.34 -3.33 5.62
C VAL A 86 -4.83 -3.04 5.80
N LEU A 87 -5.14 -1.83 6.28
CA LEU A 87 -6.54 -1.43 6.53
C LEU A 87 -7.31 -1.25 5.22
N ARG A 88 -6.66 -0.62 4.24
CA ARG A 88 -7.26 -0.38 2.93
C ARG A 88 -6.15 -0.15 1.89
N TYR A 89 -6.44 -0.44 0.64
CA TYR A 89 -5.53 -0.13 -0.46
C TYR A 89 -6.30 0.36 -1.68
N LEU A 90 -5.62 1.09 -2.55
CA LEU A 90 -6.17 1.58 -3.81
C LEU A 90 -5.06 1.61 -4.85
N ILE A 91 -5.33 1.11 -6.05
CA ILE A 91 -4.38 1.20 -7.17
C ILE A 91 -5.00 2.08 -8.25
N ILE A 92 -4.25 3.09 -8.68
CA ILE A 92 -4.65 4.02 -9.73
C ILE A 92 -3.63 3.95 -10.85
N LYS A 93 -4.13 3.94 -12.10
CA LYS A 93 -3.25 3.98 -13.26
C LYS A 93 -2.79 5.41 -13.51
N ASN A 94 -1.49 5.59 -13.64
CA ASN A 94 -0.90 6.87 -14.01
C ASN A 94 -0.45 6.79 -15.47
N ASN A 95 -0.82 7.78 -16.22
CA ASN A 95 -0.41 7.88 -17.64
C ASN A 95 0.74 8.85 -17.80
#